data_35f9d8283250702f769cdca3bce94949
#
_entry.id   35f9d8283250702f769cdca3bce94949
#
_cell.length_a   1.000
_cell.length_b   1.000
_cell.length_c   1.000
_cell.angle_alpha   90.00
_cell.angle_beta   90.00
_cell.angle_gamma   90.00
#
_symmetry.space_group_name_H-M   'P 1'
#
loop_
_entity.id
_entity.type
_entity.pdbx_description
1 polymer ?
#
loop_
_entity_poly.entity_id
_entity_poly.type
_entity_poly.pdbx_seq_one_letter_code
_entity_poly.pdbx_strand_id
1 'polypeptide(L)'
;MVDGQHRAMALLALYRNLKGAWGQAERQPYKHYYEVWPESVIKKFDTRSIQLPVMLCTFPDLDENNQGDIDVVRAARRIFLTLNKNARKVSDSRNKLLDDQDLASECLRETLSIIKCADTRSSSSLRIYNVELDQRDRSTISNPLAITSVAHLYYICERVLFFSDRLTGIQKNLIRMGARKDASTAIERLQLKDILSQQEQQETKRDNYSDKVSIAFKDSWRKIFAPIVNVLLSELHPFKSHEIAVLEQSTWLDRQAGSAALKSMLFDGQGTSRTFEDFESNLSQKIKDDPSDWDAPEIEATRNTIDALNEQRKSVIKTLKDKRSVIFYDGLRGGEFKALLKSNPSQLQLQKLTDELIERVFSTVAFQAALVMTFIDSTEAAVEGGSVESQDNLFNEYVGQLNKFFTPIKDADVTRLADVFMGKLILQDGVLTLAPTNTSFRDIVHPGLEMQPDEWPRYRYLILEIWRPADKILAEKLSSERELLRAQIQELQYRRLEEQRLKELNVVELPEEEKIKVRSSSASRCDEWFSRFAK
;
A
#
# COMPACT_ATOMS: atom_id res chain seq x y z
N MET A 1 24.66 15.74 -0.31
CA MET A 1 24.69 15.68 1.16
C MET A 1 24.22 14.31 1.58
N VAL A 2 25.04 13.57 2.30
CA VAL A 2 24.78 12.14 2.64
C VAL A 2 24.01 11.99 3.94
N ASP A 3 24.32 12.81 4.95
CA ASP A 3 23.62 12.86 6.23
C ASP A 3 23.45 14.32 6.69
N GLY A 4 22.52 14.54 7.61
CA GLY A 4 22.23 15.89 8.11
C GLY A 4 21.43 16.78 7.15
N GLN A 5 20.75 16.22 6.14
CA GLN A 5 19.95 16.97 5.18
C GLN A 5 18.94 17.89 5.87
N HIS A 6 18.23 17.41 6.88
CA HIS A 6 17.25 18.20 7.63
C HIS A 6 17.90 19.39 8.35
N ARG A 7 19.08 19.19 8.96
CA ARG A 7 19.82 20.25 9.63
C ARG A 7 20.30 21.31 8.65
N ALA A 8 20.82 20.90 7.51
CA ALA A 8 21.25 21.82 6.45
C ALA A 8 20.07 22.54 5.80
N MET A 9 18.95 21.85 5.55
CA MET A 9 17.72 22.47 5.04
C MET A 9 17.16 23.49 6.04
N ALA A 10 17.18 23.19 7.34
CA ALA A 10 16.77 24.12 8.38
C ALA A 10 17.64 25.40 8.38
N LEU A 11 18.96 25.25 8.30
CA LEU A 11 19.88 26.40 8.22
C LEU A 11 19.68 27.22 6.93
N LEU A 12 19.49 26.54 5.79
CA LEU A 12 19.21 27.19 4.53
C LEU A 12 17.88 27.98 4.60
N ALA A 13 16.87 27.42 5.24
CA ALA A 13 15.58 28.06 5.46
C ALA A 13 15.70 29.30 6.36
N LEU A 14 16.44 29.18 7.47
CA LEU A 14 16.76 30.29 8.35
C LEU A 14 17.48 31.41 7.59
N TYR A 15 18.51 31.07 6.81
CA TYR A 15 19.24 32.01 5.98
C TYR A 15 18.34 32.71 4.95
N ARG A 16 17.53 31.95 4.22
CA ARG A 16 16.62 32.45 3.19
C ARG A 16 15.56 33.37 3.78
N ASN A 17 14.99 33.01 4.94
CA ASN A 17 14.02 33.87 5.64
C ASN A 17 14.65 35.15 6.16
N LEU A 18 15.87 35.11 6.70
CA LEU A 18 16.60 36.29 7.15
C LEU A 18 17.02 37.22 6.02
N LYS A 19 17.30 36.69 4.84
CA LYS A 19 17.77 37.47 3.67
C LYS A 19 16.69 37.79 2.66
N GLY A 20 15.46 37.25 2.83
CA GLY A 20 14.40 37.35 1.83
C GLY A 20 14.78 36.64 0.50
N ALA A 21 15.73 35.70 0.53
CA ALA A 21 16.35 35.11 -0.64
C ALA A 21 15.64 33.82 -1.13
N TRP A 22 14.32 33.87 -1.25
CA TRP A 22 13.53 32.80 -1.84
C TRP A 22 13.26 33.08 -3.31
N GLY A 23 13.76 32.21 -4.20
CA GLY A 23 13.37 32.23 -5.62
C GLY A 23 11.88 31.80 -5.80
N GLN A 24 11.20 32.31 -6.83
CA GLN A 24 9.79 31.97 -7.06
C GLN A 24 9.58 30.47 -7.34
N ALA A 25 10.50 29.83 -8.08
CA ALA A 25 10.43 28.41 -8.39
C ALA A 25 10.76 27.50 -7.19
N GLU A 26 11.66 27.94 -6.31
CA GLU A 26 12.08 27.18 -5.12
C GLU A 26 11.08 27.26 -3.96
N ARG A 27 10.19 28.26 -4.02
CA ARG A 27 9.25 28.59 -2.95
C ARG A 27 8.09 27.61 -2.84
N GLN A 28 7.74 26.98 -3.95
CA GLN A 28 6.45 26.28 -4.09
C GLN A 28 6.30 25.01 -3.24
N PRO A 29 7.22 24.03 -3.17
CA PRO A 29 6.92 22.83 -2.42
C PRO A 29 7.16 22.94 -0.91
N TYR A 30 7.95 23.92 -0.45
CA TYR A 30 8.42 23.98 0.95
C TYR A 30 8.04 25.27 1.68
N LYS A 31 7.40 26.22 1.01
CA LYS A 31 7.07 27.55 1.55
C LYS A 31 6.30 27.45 2.87
N HIS A 32 5.31 26.58 2.94
CA HIS A 32 4.47 26.40 4.12
C HIS A 32 5.24 25.93 5.37
N TYR A 33 6.35 25.18 5.21
CA TYR A 33 7.19 24.79 6.35
C TYR A 33 8.00 25.94 6.93
N TYR A 34 8.31 26.95 6.11
CA TYR A 34 9.25 28.01 6.46
C TYR A 34 8.58 29.36 6.68
N GLU A 35 7.37 29.56 6.21
CA GLU A 35 6.58 30.79 6.47
C GLU A 35 6.22 30.95 7.95
N VAL A 36 6.18 29.87 8.70
CA VAL A 36 5.91 29.87 10.16
C VAL A 36 7.04 30.57 10.95
N TRP A 37 8.21 30.75 10.34
CA TRP A 37 9.40 31.35 10.97
C TRP A 37 9.73 32.71 10.36
N PRO A 38 8.91 33.75 10.62
CA PRO A 38 9.19 35.10 10.10
C PRO A 38 10.48 35.65 10.70
N GLU A 39 11.08 36.61 10.01
CA GLU A 39 12.35 37.24 10.41
C GLU A 39 12.31 37.75 11.88
N SER A 40 11.15 38.25 12.33
CA SER A 40 10.94 38.71 13.70
C SER A 40 11.07 37.61 14.76
N VAL A 41 10.74 36.38 14.42
CA VAL A 41 10.93 35.20 15.30
C VAL A 41 12.37 34.75 15.25
N ILE A 42 12.98 34.66 14.07
CA ILE A 42 14.34 34.15 13.88
C ILE A 42 15.36 35.09 14.55
N LYS A 43 15.16 36.39 14.50
CA LYS A 43 16.04 37.41 15.15
C LYS A 43 16.10 37.27 16.68
N LYS A 44 15.18 36.56 17.31
CA LYS A 44 15.23 36.28 18.75
C LYS A 44 16.29 35.23 19.13
N PHE A 45 16.77 34.46 18.15
CA PHE A 45 17.80 33.43 18.35
C PHE A 45 19.15 33.96 17.89
N ASP A 46 20.21 33.62 18.62
CA ASP A 46 21.59 33.92 18.18
C ASP A 46 22.01 32.93 17.09
N THR A 47 21.59 33.21 15.85
CA THR A 47 21.94 32.38 14.70
C THR A 47 23.41 32.38 14.33
N ARG A 48 24.21 33.32 14.87
CA ARG A 48 25.66 33.43 14.61
C ARG A 48 26.48 32.46 15.43
N SER A 49 25.97 32.03 16.55
CA SER A 49 26.63 31.03 17.42
C SER A 49 26.36 29.59 17.01
N ILE A 50 25.50 29.34 16.01
CA ILE A 50 25.20 27.99 15.57
C ILE A 50 26.44 27.37 14.89
N GLN A 51 26.97 26.32 15.50
CA GLN A 51 28.07 25.54 14.94
C GLN A 51 27.56 24.14 14.61
N LEU A 52 27.90 23.67 13.41
CA LEU A 52 27.60 22.30 12.98
C LEU A 52 28.91 21.59 12.63
N PRO A 53 29.14 20.40 13.18
CA PRO A 53 30.24 19.57 12.71
C PRO A 53 29.87 19.07 11.30
N VAL A 54 30.81 19.20 10.35
CA VAL A 54 30.67 18.77 8.97
C VAL A 54 31.81 17.81 8.64
N MET A 55 31.46 16.62 8.15
CA MET A 55 32.41 15.68 7.56
C MET A 55 32.34 15.85 6.04
N LEU A 56 33.45 16.20 5.42
CA LEU A 56 33.56 16.33 3.97
C LEU A 56 34.15 15.04 3.40
N CYS A 57 33.38 14.35 2.57
CA CYS A 57 33.86 13.20 1.81
C CYS A 57 34.25 13.67 0.40
N THR A 58 35.47 13.41 0.00
CA THR A 58 36.00 13.74 -1.34
C THR A 58 36.34 12.47 -2.08
N PHE A 59 36.23 12.53 -3.40
CA PHE A 59 36.61 11.46 -4.32
C PHE A 59 37.70 12.02 -5.24
N PRO A 60 38.99 11.96 -4.86
CA PRO A 60 40.11 12.63 -5.57
C PRO A 60 40.29 12.13 -7.00
N ASP A 61 39.86 10.90 -7.28
CA ASP A 61 40.00 10.28 -8.61
C ASP A 61 38.91 10.71 -9.62
N LEU A 62 37.95 11.52 -9.17
CA LEU A 62 36.91 12.10 -10.03
C LEU A 62 37.27 13.54 -10.36
N ASP A 63 37.78 13.79 -11.56
CA ASP A 63 37.94 15.12 -12.14
C ASP A 63 36.99 15.33 -13.34
N GLU A 64 36.92 16.57 -13.85
CA GLU A 64 36.03 16.92 -14.97
C GLU A 64 36.35 16.13 -16.26
N ASN A 65 37.52 15.54 -16.37
CA ASN A 65 37.98 14.79 -17.53
C ASN A 65 37.92 13.27 -17.34
N ASN A 66 37.81 12.84 -16.09
CA ASN A 66 37.79 11.44 -15.73
C ASN A 66 36.51 11.13 -14.94
N GLN A 67 35.40 10.95 -15.65
CA GLN A 67 34.14 10.45 -15.11
C GLN A 67 34.25 8.93 -14.85
N GLY A 68 35.31 8.50 -14.16
CA GLY A 68 35.59 7.10 -13.91
C GLY A 68 34.38 6.33 -13.35
N ASP A 69 34.48 5.01 -13.29
CA ASP A 69 33.44 4.03 -12.87
C ASP A 69 32.84 4.23 -11.46
N ILE A 70 33.09 5.39 -10.82
CA ILE A 70 32.59 5.67 -9.47
C ILE A 70 31.23 6.40 -9.55
N ASP A 71 30.16 5.67 -9.32
CA ASP A 71 28.84 6.27 -9.07
C ASP A 71 28.84 6.95 -7.68
N VAL A 72 28.99 8.28 -7.68
CA VAL A 72 29.00 9.12 -6.48
C VAL A 72 27.70 8.96 -5.67
N VAL A 73 26.57 8.78 -6.34
CA VAL A 73 25.27 8.59 -5.69
C VAL A 73 25.24 7.25 -4.93
N ARG A 74 25.75 6.21 -5.57
CA ARG A 74 25.89 4.87 -4.97
C ARG A 74 26.87 4.86 -3.79
N ALA A 75 28.01 5.53 -3.94
CA ALA A 75 28.97 5.70 -2.85
C ALA A 75 28.37 6.48 -1.68
N ALA A 76 27.66 7.57 -1.94
CA ALA A 76 26.97 8.36 -0.92
C ALA A 76 25.90 7.56 -0.17
N ARG A 77 25.13 6.72 -0.85
CA ARG A 77 24.15 5.81 -0.21
C ARG A 77 24.83 4.78 0.69
N ARG A 78 25.95 4.18 0.25
CA ARG A 78 26.72 3.24 1.08
C ARG A 78 27.27 3.90 2.36
N ILE A 79 27.80 5.12 2.24
CA ILE A 79 28.26 5.90 3.39
C ILE A 79 27.10 6.16 4.35
N PHE A 80 25.94 6.60 3.82
CA PHE A 80 24.75 6.84 4.63
C PHE A 80 24.30 5.59 5.38
N LEU A 81 24.20 4.44 4.70
CA LEU A 81 23.82 3.17 5.33
C LEU A 81 24.80 2.76 6.43
N THR A 82 26.10 2.93 6.18
CA THR A 82 27.16 2.59 7.15
C THR A 82 27.10 3.47 8.39
N LEU A 83 26.91 4.79 8.22
CA LEU A 83 26.80 5.75 9.31
C LEU A 83 25.54 5.51 10.16
N ASN A 84 24.42 5.19 9.51
CA ASN A 84 23.15 4.99 10.20
C ASN A 84 22.97 3.58 10.78
N LYS A 85 23.76 2.60 10.36
CA LYS A 85 23.69 1.22 10.86
C LYS A 85 23.89 1.10 12.38
N ASN A 86 24.63 2.04 12.96
CA ASN A 86 24.97 2.07 14.39
C ASN A 86 24.20 3.12 15.21
N ALA A 87 23.49 4.06 14.56
CA ALA A 87 22.85 5.19 15.26
C ALA A 87 21.39 4.95 15.63
N ARG A 88 20.56 4.52 14.70
CA ARG A 88 19.18 4.03 14.89
C ARG A 88 18.91 2.95 13.86
N LYS A 89 18.21 1.88 14.24
CA LYS A 89 17.78 0.88 13.26
C LYS A 89 16.99 1.57 12.14
N VAL A 90 17.56 1.60 10.95
CA VAL A 90 16.83 2.02 9.74
C VAL A 90 15.72 1.01 9.50
N SER A 91 14.51 1.47 9.20
CA SER A 91 13.40 0.56 8.93
C SER A 91 13.69 -0.31 7.70
N ASP A 92 13.09 -1.49 7.66
CA ASP A 92 13.22 -2.40 6.51
C ASP A 92 12.81 -1.72 5.20
N SER A 93 11.79 -0.86 5.23
CA SER A 93 11.34 -0.09 4.07
C SER A 93 12.42 0.86 3.54
N ARG A 94 13.09 1.58 4.44
CA ARG A 94 14.21 2.46 4.05
C ARG A 94 15.42 1.69 3.56
N ASN A 95 15.73 0.54 4.18
CA ASN A 95 16.81 -0.32 3.71
C ASN A 95 16.57 -0.75 2.25
N LYS A 96 15.34 -1.16 1.91
CA LYS A 96 14.98 -1.52 0.54
C LYS A 96 15.10 -0.36 -0.45
N LEU A 97 14.75 0.86 -0.02
CA LEU A 97 14.91 2.05 -0.87
C LEU A 97 16.38 2.41 -1.13
N LEU A 98 17.26 2.04 -0.23
CA LEU A 98 18.69 2.38 -0.28
C LEU A 98 19.56 1.22 -0.80
N ASP A 99 18.99 0.04 -1.02
CA ASP A 99 19.72 -1.11 -1.51
C ASP A 99 19.96 -0.99 -3.01
N ASP A 100 21.21 -0.71 -3.38
CA ASP A 100 21.68 -0.62 -4.78
C ASP A 100 22.17 -1.97 -5.33
N GLN A 101 22.10 -3.03 -4.53
CA GLN A 101 22.54 -4.37 -4.92
C GLN A 101 21.36 -5.32 -5.16
N ASP A 102 20.12 -4.82 -5.22
CA ASP A 102 18.94 -5.63 -5.44
C ASP A 102 18.11 -5.06 -6.60
N LEU A 103 17.92 -5.85 -7.67
CA LEU A 103 17.13 -5.48 -8.84
C LEU A 103 15.67 -5.13 -8.50
N ALA A 104 15.09 -5.75 -7.47
CA ALA A 104 13.74 -5.38 -7.03
C ALA A 104 13.71 -3.97 -6.42
N SER A 105 14.77 -3.59 -5.71
CA SER A 105 14.93 -2.24 -5.17
C SER A 105 15.13 -1.19 -6.25
N GLU A 106 15.82 -1.53 -7.34
CA GLU A 106 15.94 -0.66 -8.52
C GLU A 106 14.55 -0.39 -9.15
N CYS A 107 13.78 -1.46 -9.39
CA CYS A 107 12.43 -1.35 -9.96
C CYS A 107 11.46 -0.62 -9.02
N LEU A 108 11.57 -0.81 -7.71
CA LEU A 108 10.82 -0.06 -6.71
C LEU A 108 11.09 1.44 -6.81
N ARG A 109 12.35 1.85 -6.92
CA ARG A 109 12.72 3.27 -7.07
C ARG A 109 12.15 3.88 -8.35
N GLU A 110 12.12 3.12 -9.45
CA GLU A 110 11.48 3.57 -10.69
C GLU A 110 9.96 3.75 -10.52
N THR A 111 9.29 2.81 -9.85
CA THR A 111 7.86 2.94 -9.51
C THR A 111 7.60 4.20 -8.70
N LEU A 112 8.38 4.44 -7.66
CA LEU A 112 8.24 5.64 -6.83
C LEU A 112 8.59 6.93 -7.58
N SER A 113 9.54 6.87 -8.53
CA SER A 113 9.88 8.01 -9.39
C SER A 113 8.69 8.41 -10.26
N ILE A 114 7.99 7.45 -10.88
CA ILE A 114 6.77 7.70 -11.66
C ILE A 114 5.69 8.30 -10.77
N ILE A 115 5.43 7.71 -9.60
CA ILE A 115 4.46 8.22 -8.64
C ILE A 115 4.77 9.66 -8.24
N LYS A 116 6.04 9.96 -7.96
CA LYS A 116 6.49 11.31 -7.57
C LYS A 116 6.35 12.33 -8.71
N CYS A 117 6.56 11.91 -9.95
CA CYS A 117 6.45 12.77 -11.13
C CYS A 117 5.02 12.88 -11.68
N ALA A 118 4.05 12.14 -11.11
CA ALA A 118 2.68 12.19 -11.55
C ALA A 118 2.10 13.60 -11.45
N ASP A 119 1.33 14.00 -12.48
CA ASP A 119 0.69 15.30 -12.51
C ASP A 119 -0.28 15.43 -11.32
N THR A 120 -0.08 16.47 -10.52
CA THR A 120 -0.94 16.77 -9.37
C THR A 120 -2.38 17.15 -9.77
N ARG A 121 -2.64 17.40 -11.04
CA ARG A 121 -3.96 17.76 -11.57
C ARG A 121 -4.76 16.54 -12.06
N SER A 122 -4.10 15.41 -12.32
CA SER A 122 -4.77 14.19 -12.74
C SER A 122 -5.20 13.37 -11.52
N SER A 123 -6.48 12.97 -11.45
CA SER A 123 -6.99 12.06 -10.41
C SER A 123 -6.66 10.60 -10.69
N SER A 124 -6.08 10.29 -11.85
CA SER A 124 -5.84 8.92 -12.33
C SER A 124 -4.44 8.40 -12.05
N SER A 125 -3.75 8.96 -11.08
CA SER A 125 -2.40 8.54 -10.72
C SER A 125 -2.25 8.41 -9.21
N LEU A 126 -1.53 7.37 -8.79
CA LEU A 126 -1.11 7.22 -7.40
C LEU A 126 -0.21 8.40 -7.00
N ARG A 127 -0.41 8.94 -5.81
CA ARG A 127 0.36 10.06 -5.28
C ARG A 127 1.37 9.58 -4.25
N ILE A 128 2.43 10.35 -4.05
CA ILE A 128 3.47 9.98 -3.08
C ILE A 128 2.92 9.90 -1.64
N TYR A 129 1.93 10.70 -1.27
CA TYR A 129 1.29 10.62 0.04
C TYR A 129 0.37 9.40 0.20
N ASN A 130 -0.01 8.73 -0.91
CA ASN A 130 -0.73 7.46 -0.87
C ASN A 130 0.21 6.27 -0.58
N VAL A 131 1.52 6.52 -0.49
CA VAL A 131 2.53 5.50 -0.20
C VAL A 131 3.14 5.74 1.17
N GLU A 132 3.00 4.81 2.09
CA GLU A 132 3.72 4.87 3.37
C GLU A 132 5.18 4.52 3.17
N LEU A 133 6.05 5.54 3.32
CA LEU A 133 7.49 5.41 3.01
C LEU A 133 8.28 4.71 4.12
N ASP A 134 7.81 4.77 5.35
CA ASP A 134 8.53 4.27 6.53
C ASP A 134 7.57 3.48 7.43
N GLN A 135 7.24 2.29 6.98
CA GLN A 135 6.32 1.38 7.68
C GLN A 135 7.04 0.67 8.83
N ARG A 136 6.49 0.77 10.04
CA ARG A 136 7.02 0.10 11.24
C ARG A 136 6.68 -1.38 11.27
N ASP A 137 5.44 -1.70 10.93
CA ASP A 137 4.93 -3.07 10.83
C ASP A 137 4.74 -3.44 9.35
N ARG A 138 4.99 -4.71 9.01
CA ARG A 138 4.89 -5.18 7.62
C ARG A 138 3.46 -5.41 7.15
N SER A 139 2.51 -5.51 8.07
CA SER A 139 1.13 -5.91 7.74
C SER A 139 0.18 -4.73 7.64
N THR A 140 0.37 -3.65 8.39
CA THR A 140 -0.59 -2.56 8.51
C THR A 140 -0.04 -1.22 8.05
N ILE A 141 -0.87 -0.48 7.30
CA ILE A 141 -0.62 0.90 6.92
C ILE A 141 -1.14 1.80 8.04
N SER A 142 -0.28 2.65 8.58
CA SER A 142 -0.62 3.54 9.69
C SER A 142 -0.92 4.98 9.26
N ASN A 143 -0.42 5.39 8.10
CA ASN A 143 -0.69 6.70 7.53
C ASN A 143 -2.12 6.75 6.95
N PRO A 144 -3.01 7.63 7.42
CA PRO A 144 -4.40 7.70 6.97
C PRO A 144 -4.57 8.08 5.49
N LEU A 145 -3.54 8.66 4.86
CA LEU A 145 -3.53 9.01 3.43
C LEU A 145 -3.01 7.88 2.56
N ALA A 146 -2.30 6.92 3.14
CA ALA A 146 -1.67 5.86 2.37
C ALA A 146 -2.66 4.71 2.12
N ILE A 147 -2.59 4.15 0.93
CA ILE A 147 -3.30 2.93 0.51
C ILE A 147 -2.35 1.80 0.20
N THR A 148 -1.07 2.12 0.05
CA THR A 148 0.02 1.17 -0.15
C THR A 148 1.25 1.62 0.63
N SER A 149 2.31 0.84 0.62
CA SER A 149 3.58 1.17 1.27
C SER A 149 4.77 0.75 0.42
N VAL A 150 5.94 1.27 0.76
CA VAL A 150 7.21 0.83 0.16
C VAL A 150 7.40 -0.68 0.30
N ALA A 151 7.03 -1.25 1.44
CA ALA A 151 7.13 -2.70 1.66
C ALA A 151 6.18 -3.49 0.74
N HIS A 152 4.95 -2.99 0.51
CA HIS A 152 3.99 -3.60 -0.40
C HIS A 152 4.47 -3.51 -1.86
N LEU A 153 4.87 -2.33 -2.30
CA LEU A 153 5.39 -2.13 -3.66
C LEU A 153 6.64 -2.99 -3.91
N TYR A 154 7.55 -3.06 -2.93
CA TYR A 154 8.72 -3.93 -3.03
C TYR A 154 8.31 -5.40 -3.17
N TYR A 155 7.37 -5.87 -2.36
CA TYR A 155 6.85 -7.23 -2.45
C TYR A 155 6.28 -7.53 -3.83
N ILE A 156 5.53 -6.59 -4.41
CA ILE A 156 4.99 -6.72 -5.78
C ILE A 156 6.13 -6.79 -6.80
N CYS A 157 7.11 -5.88 -6.75
CA CYS A 157 8.29 -5.91 -7.63
C CYS A 157 9.00 -7.26 -7.55
N GLU A 158 9.24 -7.75 -6.33
CA GLU A 158 9.89 -9.03 -6.09
C GLU A 158 9.11 -10.20 -6.70
N ARG A 159 7.78 -10.21 -6.59
CA ARG A 159 6.93 -11.25 -7.19
C ARG A 159 6.94 -11.18 -8.71
N VAL A 160 6.81 -10.01 -9.28
CA VAL A 160 6.86 -9.82 -10.74
C VAL A 160 8.20 -10.25 -11.32
N LEU A 161 9.31 -9.93 -10.65
CA LEU A 161 10.64 -10.21 -11.19
C LEU A 161 11.10 -11.66 -10.98
N PHE A 162 10.82 -12.24 -9.83
CA PHE A 162 11.45 -13.50 -9.41
C PHE A 162 10.49 -14.66 -9.18
N PHE A 163 9.19 -14.45 -9.33
CA PHE A 163 8.22 -15.52 -9.21
C PHE A 163 7.98 -16.17 -10.58
N SER A 164 8.52 -17.37 -10.78
CA SER A 164 8.47 -18.09 -12.05
C SER A 164 7.38 -19.15 -12.14
N ASP A 165 6.92 -19.66 -10.99
CA ASP A 165 5.98 -20.77 -10.98
C ASP A 165 4.55 -20.23 -11.09
N ARG A 166 3.79 -20.71 -12.06
CA ARG A 166 2.36 -20.45 -12.12
C ARG A 166 1.66 -21.20 -11.02
N LEU A 167 0.85 -20.45 -10.27
CA LEU A 167 0.03 -21.06 -9.24
C LEU A 167 -1.15 -21.80 -9.88
N THR A 168 -1.26 -23.07 -9.56
CA THR A 168 -2.40 -23.92 -9.95
C THR A 168 -3.39 -24.11 -8.80
N GLY A 169 -3.26 -23.33 -7.72
CA GLY A 169 -4.07 -23.51 -6.52
C GLY A 169 -4.14 -22.29 -5.63
N ILE A 170 -4.96 -22.39 -4.58
CA ILE A 170 -5.17 -21.38 -3.54
C ILE A 170 -4.18 -21.50 -2.37
N GLN A 171 -3.17 -22.35 -2.52
CA GLN A 171 -2.22 -22.59 -1.45
C GLN A 171 -1.31 -21.39 -1.23
N LYS A 172 -0.90 -21.25 0.02
CA LYS A 172 0.09 -20.27 0.43
C LYS A 172 1.38 -20.43 -0.37
N ASN A 173 1.92 -19.35 -0.86
CA ASN A 173 3.21 -19.36 -1.50
C ASN A 173 4.32 -19.42 -0.45
N LEU A 174 4.84 -20.60 -0.23
CA LEU A 174 5.90 -20.87 0.75
C LEU A 174 7.31 -20.54 0.25
N ILE A 175 7.46 -20.16 -1.02
CA ILE A 175 8.77 -19.88 -1.60
C ILE A 175 9.31 -18.57 -1.04
N ARG A 176 10.45 -18.64 -0.38
CA ARG A 176 11.19 -17.47 0.09
C ARG A 176 11.88 -16.79 -1.10
N MET A 177 11.29 -15.72 -1.60
CA MET A 177 11.82 -14.95 -2.73
C MET A 177 13.25 -14.44 -2.49
N GLY A 178 13.56 -14.02 -1.27
CA GLY A 178 14.91 -13.59 -0.90
C GLY A 178 16.01 -14.59 -1.15
N ALA A 179 15.69 -15.89 -1.26
CA ALA A 179 16.64 -16.94 -1.61
C ALA A 179 16.82 -17.12 -3.13
N ARG A 180 15.90 -16.58 -3.96
CA ARG A 180 16.00 -16.68 -5.42
C ARG A 180 16.95 -15.62 -5.94
N LYS A 181 18.03 -16.08 -6.55
CA LYS A 181 19.07 -15.23 -7.17
C LYS A 181 18.99 -15.21 -8.69
N ASP A 182 18.30 -16.15 -9.28
CA ASP A 182 18.12 -16.27 -10.73
C ASP A 182 17.23 -15.15 -11.26
N ALA A 183 17.68 -14.47 -12.30
CA ALA A 183 16.99 -13.36 -12.94
C ALA A 183 16.34 -13.75 -14.29
N SER A 184 16.31 -15.02 -14.66
CA SER A 184 15.77 -15.46 -15.96
C SER A 184 14.32 -15.05 -16.19
N THR A 185 13.46 -15.23 -15.18
CA THR A 185 12.05 -14.79 -15.22
C THR A 185 11.94 -13.29 -15.43
N ALA A 186 12.76 -12.51 -14.73
CA ALA A 186 12.77 -11.05 -14.85
C ALA A 186 13.22 -10.61 -16.24
N ILE A 187 14.25 -11.23 -16.79
CA ILE A 187 14.76 -10.96 -18.16
C ILE A 187 13.68 -11.25 -19.20
N GLU A 188 12.92 -12.32 -19.02
CA GLU A 188 11.82 -12.70 -19.91
C GLU A 188 10.65 -11.71 -19.84
N ARG A 189 10.13 -11.45 -18.65
CA ARG A 189 9.00 -10.54 -18.42
C ARG A 189 9.29 -9.12 -18.83
N LEU A 190 10.52 -8.67 -18.63
CA LEU A 190 10.98 -7.34 -19.03
C LEU A 190 11.40 -7.27 -20.51
N GLN A 191 11.26 -8.35 -21.27
CA GLN A 191 11.59 -8.43 -22.70
C GLN A 191 13.05 -8.03 -22.98
N LEU A 192 13.98 -8.44 -22.13
CA LEU A 192 15.39 -8.05 -22.19
C LEU A 192 16.25 -9.02 -23.02
N LYS A 193 15.68 -10.12 -23.52
CA LYS A 193 16.44 -11.16 -24.29
C LYS A 193 17.16 -10.59 -25.51
N ASP A 194 16.54 -9.60 -26.18
CA ASP A 194 17.12 -8.97 -27.37
C ASP A 194 18.02 -7.77 -27.04
N ILE A 195 17.98 -7.29 -25.81
CA ILE A 195 18.74 -6.12 -25.33
C ILE A 195 20.07 -6.55 -24.69
N LEU A 196 20.03 -7.68 -23.96
CA LEU A 196 21.17 -8.21 -23.25
C LEU A 196 21.82 -9.35 -24.05
N SER A 197 23.15 -9.36 -24.11
CA SER A 197 23.90 -10.49 -24.68
C SER A 197 23.65 -11.79 -23.90
N GLN A 198 23.90 -12.93 -24.54
CA GLN A 198 23.75 -14.23 -23.87
C GLN A 198 24.60 -14.36 -22.61
N GLN A 199 25.82 -13.79 -22.63
CA GLN A 199 26.67 -13.77 -21.45
C GLN A 199 26.07 -12.94 -20.32
N GLU A 200 25.59 -11.72 -20.61
CA GLU A 200 24.94 -10.85 -19.62
C GLU A 200 23.69 -11.53 -19.03
N GLN A 201 22.89 -12.23 -19.85
CA GLN A 201 21.72 -12.96 -19.36
C GLN A 201 22.09 -14.09 -18.37
N GLN A 202 23.18 -14.82 -18.64
CA GLN A 202 23.63 -15.91 -17.78
C GLN A 202 24.30 -15.43 -16.48
N GLU A 203 25.02 -14.33 -16.55
CA GLU A 203 25.75 -13.77 -15.40
C GLU A 203 24.85 -12.93 -14.49
N THR A 204 23.72 -12.41 -15.01
CA THR A 204 22.80 -11.57 -14.25
C THR A 204 22.10 -12.36 -13.15
N LYS A 205 22.28 -11.90 -11.92
CA LYS A 205 21.59 -12.40 -10.73
C LYS A 205 20.91 -11.21 -10.04
N ARG A 206 19.96 -11.52 -9.16
CA ARG A 206 19.24 -10.53 -8.37
C ARG A 206 20.16 -9.53 -7.66
N ASP A 207 21.27 -10.03 -7.10
CA ASP A 207 22.23 -9.28 -6.27
C ASP A 207 23.61 -9.10 -6.92
N ASN A 208 23.73 -9.45 -8.20
CA ASN A 208 24.97 -9.31 -8.97
C ASN A 208 24.66 -9.06 -10.44
N TYR A 209 24.87 -7.84 -10.88
CA TYR A 209 24.57 -7.37 -12.24
C TYR A 209 25.41 -6.15 -12.60
N SER A 210 25.60 -5.92 -13.90
CA SER A 210 26.29 -4.73 -14.41
C SER A 210 25.38 -3.50 -14.44
N ASP A 211 25.98 -2.32 -14.52
CA ASP A 211 25.23 -1.05 -14.66
C ASP A 211 24.37 -1.02 -15.94
N LYS A 212 24.85 -1.63 -17.04
CA LYS A 212 24.06 -1.79 -18.26
C LYS A 212 22.80 -2.59 -18.04
N VAL A 213 22.88 -3.70 -17.28
CA VAL A 213 21.73 -4.51 -16.90
C VAL A 213 20.77 -3.71 -16.01
N SER A 214 21.28 -2.99 -15.02
CA SER A 214 20.46 -2.12 -14.16
C SER A 214 19.67 -1.10 -14.97
N ILE A 215 20.31 -0.43 -15.92
CA ILE A 215 19.64 0.55 -16.80
C ILE A 215 18.55 -0.12 -17.63
N ALA A 216 18.85 -1.27 -18.26
CA ALA A 216 17.88 -2.00 -19.06
C ALA A 216 16.67 -2.45 -18.25
N PHE A 217 16.90 -2.95 -17.02
CA PHE A 217 15.83 -3.33 -16.10
C PHE A 217 14.95 -2.15 -15.72
N LYS A 218 15.53 -1.02 -15.33
CA LYS A 218 14.79 0.21 -14.98
C LYS A 218 13.94 0.73 -16.13
N ASP A 219 14.51 0.80 -17.33
CA ASP A 219 13.81 1.32 -18.51
C ASP A 219 12.66 0.43 -18.94
N SER A 220 12.85 -0.90 -18.92
CA SER A 220 11.79 -1.84 -19.27
C SER A 220 10.71 -1.90 -18.18
N TRP A 221 11.10 -1.90 -16.90
CA TRP A 221 10.16 -1.84 -15.79
C TRP A 221 9.26 -0.60 -15.87
N ARG A 222 9.85 0.57 -16.12
CA ARG A 222 9.14 1.84 -16.27
C ARG A 222 8.11 1.80 -17.39
N LYS A 223 8.39 1.08 -18.47
CA LYS A 223 7.50 0.97 -19.63
C LYS A 223 6.40 -0.06 -19.46
N ILE A 224 6.71 -1.21 -18.85
CA ILE A 224 5.84 -2.39 -18.87
C ILE A 224 5.03 -2.50 -17.57
N PHE A 225 5.68 -2.55 -16.41
CA PHE A 225 5.01 -2.92 -15.15
C PHE A 225 4.66 -1.76 -14.25
N ALA A 226 5.47 -0.72 -14.20
CA ALA A 226 5.17 0.42 -13.33
C ALA A 226 3.85 1.12 -13.69
N PRO A 227 3.44 1.26 -14.99
CA PRO A 227 2.12 1.76 -15.35
C PRO A 227 0.98 0.84 -14.88
N ILE A 228 1.14 -0.48 -15.00
CA ILE A 228 0.16 -1.47 -14.53
C ILE A 228 -0.08 -1.31 -13.03
N VAL A 229 0.99 -1.27 -12.24
CA VAL A 229 0.90 -1.08 -10.78
C VAL A 229 0.23 0.26 -10.45
N ASN A 230 0.63 1.33 -11.12
CA ASN A 230 0.08 2.67 -10.89
C ASN A 230 -1.43 2.71 -11.18
N VAL A 231 -1.87 2.20 -12.33
CA VAL A 231 -3.29 2.20 -12.73
C VAL A 231 -4.13 1.33 -11.81
N LEU A 232 -3.67 0.11 -11.47
CA LEU A 232 -4.41 -0.77 -10.57
C LEU A 232 -4.61 -0.18 -9.17
N LEU A 233 -3.62 0.55 -8.65
CA LEU A 233 -3.69 1.17 -7.32
C LEU A 233 -4.27 2.60 -7.32
N SER A 234 -4.67 3.14 -8.47
CA SER A 234 -5.28 4.48 -8.56
C SER A 234 -6.68 4.46 -9.20
N GLU A 235 -6.93 3.63 -10.21
CA GLU A 235 -8.17 3.66 -10.98
C GLU A 235 -9.26 2.72 -10.46
N LEU A 236 -8.92 1.70 -9.67
CA LEU A 236 -9.94 0.87 -9.05
C LEU A 236 -10.74 1.68 -8.03
N HIS A 237 -12.06 1.51 -8.06
CA HIS A 237 -13.01 2.29 -7.27
C HIS A 237 -12.62 2.48 -5.79
N PRO A 238 -12.15 1.47 -5.04
CA PRO A 238 -11.75 1.65 -3.65
C PRO A 238 -10.61 2.67 -3.48
N PHE A 239 -9.61 2.63 -4.36
CA PHE A 239 -8.45 3.52 -4.33
C PHE A 239 -8.80 4.91 -4.85
N LYS A 240 -9.57 4.98 -5.94
CA LYS A 240 -10.05 6.24 -6.52
C LYS A 240 -10.94 7.01 -5.56
N SER A 241 -11.83 6.31 -4.86
CA SER A 241 -12.70 6.92 -3.85
C SER A 241 -11.90 7.52 -2.69
N HIS A 242 -10.84 6.82 -2.28
CA HIS A 242 -9.92 7.34 -1.27
C HIS A 242 -9.20 8.61 -1.75
N GLU A 243 -8.64 8.60 -2.96
CA GLU A 243 -7.95 9.77 -3.53
C GLU A 243 -8.87 10.99 -3.65
N ILE A 244 -10.10 10.80 -4.14
CA ILE A 244 -11.08 11.89 -4.22
C ILE A 244 -11.37 12.45 -2.81
N ALA A 245 -11.50 11.59 -1.80
CA ALA A 245 -11.72 12.02 -0.42
C ALA A 245 -10.53 12.84 0.13
N VAL A 246 -9.30 12.45 -0.20
CA VAL A 246 -8.09 13.19 0.18
C VAL A 246 -8.05 14.57 -0.48
N LEU A 247 -8.38 14.67 -1.77
CA LEU A 247 -8.43 15.94 -2.49
C LEU A 247 -9.53 16.88 -1.94
N GLU A 248 -10.72 16.34 -1.66
CA GLU A 248 -11.79 17.10 -1.03
C GLU A 248 -11.43 17.53 0.39
N GLN A 249 -10.74 16.67 1.14
CA GLN A 249 -10.25 17.03 2.47
C GLN A 249 -9.19 18.12 2.42
N SER A 250 -8.26 18.04 1.48
CA SER A 250 -7.26 19.09 1.25
C SER A 250 -7.91 20.44 0.94
N THR A 251 -8.90 20.45 0.03
CA THR A 251 -9.65 21.65 -0.34
C THR A 251 -10.44 22.21 0.84
N TRP A 252 -11.02 21.34 1.67
CA TRP A 252 -11.73 21.75 2.88
C TRP A 252 -10.77 22.38 3.89
N LEU A 253 -9.60 21.77 4.11
CA LEU A 253 -8.58 22.30 5.01
C LEU A 253 -8.10 23.68 4.59
N ASP A 254 -7.99 23.98 3.28
CA ASP A 254 -7.58 25.30 2.78
C ASP A 254 -8.50 26.44 3.23
N ARG A 255 -9.74 26.12 3.55
CA ARG A 255 -10.75 27.09 4.00
C ARG A 255 -10.79 27.27 5.52
N GLN A 256 -10.02 26.47 6.28
CA GLN A 256 -10.01 26.53 7.74
C GLN A 256 -8.97 27.52 8.26
N ALA A 257 -9.27 28.16 9.40
CA ALA A 257 -8.26 28.90 10.14
C ALA A 257 -7.14 27.95 10.59
N GLY A 258 -5.89 28.34 10.40
CA GLY A 258 -4.75 27.48 10.71
C GLY A 258 -4.52 26.35 9.69
N SER A 259 -4.99 26.51 8.46
CA SER A 259 -4.93 25.49 7.38
C SER A 259 -3.56 24.86 7.19
N ALA A 260 -2.47 25.62 7.32
CA ALA A 260 -1.11 25.09 7.18
C ALA A 260 -0.79 24.04 8.25
N ALA A 261 -1.13 24.32 9.51
CA ALA A 261 -0.90 23.37 10.60
C ALA A 261 -1.76 22.11 10.47
N LEU A 262 -3.04 22.27 10.11
CA LEU A 262 -3.96 21.15 9.90
C LEU A 262 -3.55 20.29 8.70
N LYS A 263 -3.06 20.91 7.62
CA LYS A 263 -2.50 20.16 6.47
C LYS A 263 -1.24 19.41 6.86
N SER A 264 -0.32 20.03 7.60
CA SER A 264 0.86 19.38 8.10
C SER A 264 0.52 18.16 8.96
N MET A 265 -0.45 18.28 9.86
CA MET A 265 -0.94 17.17 10.68
C MET A 265 -1.44 15.98 9.86
N LEU A 266 -2.01 16.21 8.67
CA LEU A 266 -2.55 15.18 7.81
C LEU A 266 -1.50 14.64 6.81
N PHE A 267 -0.78 15.53 6.11
CA PHE A 267 0.09 15.18 4.98
C PHE A 267 1.53 14.87 5.38
N ASP A 268 2.02 15.32 6.56
CA ASP A 268 3.36 14.98 7.04
C ASP A 268 3.44 13.56 7.64
N GLY A 269 2.34 12.83 7.57
CA GLY A 269 2.27 11.40 7.87
C GLY A 269 2.68 11.07 9.30
N GLN A 270 3.53 10.06 9.44
CA GLN A 270 4.03 9.60 10.73
C GLN A 270 4.99 10.57 11.42
N GLY A 271 5.55 11.55 10.69
CA GLY A 271 6.48 12.53 11.26
C GLY A 271 5.87 13.26 12.44
N THR A 272 4.66 13.80 12.28
CA THR A 272 3.95 14.51 13.34
C THR A 272 3.64 13.59 14.54
N SER A 273 3.17 12.36 14.30
CA SER A 273 2.91 11.39 15.39
C SER A 273 4.17 11.05 16.16
N ARG A 274 5.28 10.80 15.45
CA ARG A 274 6.57 10.50 16.08
C ARG A 274 7.08 11.68 16.89
N THR A 275 6.91 12.90 16.40
CA THR A 275 7.30 14.10 17.13
C THR A 275 6.55 14.20 18.46
N PHE A 276 5.25 13.91 18.47
CA PHE A 276 4.48 13.89 19.70
C PHE A 276 4.89 12.75 20.64
N GLU A 277 5.05 11.52 20.12
CA GLU A 277 5.51 10.37 20.90
C GLU A 277 6.91 10.59 21.49
N ASP A 278 7.84 11.15 20.71
CA ASP A 278 9.20 11.47 21.17
C ASP A 278 9.15 12.59 22.23
N PHE A 279 8.26 13.58 22.06
CA PHE A 279 8.08 14.66 23.02
C PHE A 279 7.49 14.15 24.35
N GLU A 280 6.44 13.33 24.31
CA GLU A 280 5.85 12.69 25.50
C GLU A 280 6.85 11.79 26.22
N SER A 281 7.63 11.01 25.45
CA SER A 281 8.67 10.14 25.99
C SER A 281 9.77 10.95 26.68
N ASN A 282 10.25 12.01 26.02
CA ASN A 282 11.27 12.90 26.58
C ASN A 282 10.78 13.63 27.82
N LEU A 283 9.54 14.12 27.80
CA LEU A 283 8.91 14.76 28.96
C LEU A 283 8.81 13.78 30.14
N SER A 284 8.33 12.56 29.87
CA SER A 284 8.21 11.52 30.87
C SER A 284 9.54 11.09 31.46
N GLN A 285 10.59 11.05 30.64
CA GLN A 285 11.94 10.70 31.10
C GLN A 285 12.52 11.81 31.98
N LYS A 286 12.41 13.08 31.55
CA LYS A 286 12.88 14.23 32.36
C LYS A 286 12.19 14.31 33.70
N ILE A 287 10.87 14.07 33.76
CA ILE A 287 10.12 14.03 35.02
C ILE A 287 10.61 12.91 35.95
N LYS A 288 11.06 11.78 35.39
CA LYS A 288 11.63 10.69 36.18
C LYS A 288 13.03 10.98 36.68
N ASP A 289 13.87 11.61 35.85
CA ASP A 289 15.27 11.86 36.15
C ASP A 289 15.45 13.02 37.15
N ASP A 290 14.66 14.08 37.05
CA ASP A 290 14.65 15.19 38.01
C ASP A 290 13.24 15.81 38.14
N PRO A 291 12.42 15.31 39.09
CA PRO A 291 11.09 15.85 39.31
C PRO A 291 11.06 17.31 39.79
N SER A 292 12.20 17.84 40.28
CA SER A 292 12.29 19.21 40.81
C SER A 292 12.61 20.26 39.75
N ASP A 293 13.06 19.85 38.57
CA ASP A 293 13.52 20.73 37.50
C ASP A 293 12.38 21.28 36.62
N TRP A 294 11.15 20.81 36.86
CA TRP A 294 9.98 21.20 36.08
C TRP A 294 8.86 21.76 36.95
N ASP A 295 8.43 22.98 36.66
CA ASP A 295 7.22 23.54 37.27
C ASP A 295 6.00 22.70 36.82
N ALA A 296 5.28 22.16 37.78
CA ALA A 296 4.11 21.32 37.53
C ALA A 296 3.05 21.97 36.60
N PRO A 297 2.77 23.28 36.67
CA PRO A 297 1.89 23.97 35.74
C PRO A 297 2.38 23.98 34.30
N GLU A 298 3.70 24.07 34.06
CA GLU A 298 4.27 24.03 32.70
C GLU A 298 4.14 22.65 32.07
N ILE A 299 4.35 21.61 32.85
CA ILE A 299 4.17 20.20 32.42
C ILE A 299 2.71 19.96 32.05
N GLU A 300 1.78 20.39 32.88
CA GLU A 300 0.34 20.24 32.63
C GLU A 300 -0.09 21.05 31.39
N ALA A 301 0.34 22.28 31.24
CA ALA A 301 0.07 23.12 30.08
C ALA A 301 0.59 22.47 28.77
N THR A 302 1.77 21.87 28.83
CA THR A 302 2.37 21.18 27.68
C THR A 302 1.59 19.92 27.30
N ARG A 303 1.19 19.10 28.28
CA ARG A 303 0.33 17.93 28.04
C ARG A 303 -1.01 18.34 27.43
N ASN A 304 -1.68 19.33 28.01
CA ASN A 304 -2.96 19.82 27.48
C ASN A 304 -2.84 20.32 26.04
N THR A 305 -1.71 20.93 25.68
CA THR A 305 -1.44 21.36 24.29
C THR A 305 -1.28 20.17 23.35
N ILE A 306 -0.53 19.14 23.76
CA ILE A 306 -0.33 17.91 22.98
C ILE A 306 -1.68 17.19 22.81
N ASP A 307 -2.44 17.05 23.85
CA ASP A 307 -3.77 16.41 23.81
C ASP A 307 -4.72 17.15 22.87
N ALA A 308 -4.75 18.49 22.94
CA ALA A 308 -5.56 19.30 22.04
C ALA A 308 -5.15 19.13 20.57
N LEU A 309 -3.85 19.07 20.27
CA LEU A 309 -3.34 18.83 18.92
C LEU A 309 -3.66 17.41 18.42
N ASN A 310 -3.54 16.42 19.28
CA ASN A 310 -3.91 15.03 18.97
C ASN A 310 -5.41 14.90 18.68
N GLU A 311 -6.26 15.55 19.46
CA GLU A 311 -7.71 15.56 19.21
C GLU A 311 -8.07 16.27 17.89
N GLN A 312 -7.41 17.38 17.58
CA GLN A 312 -7.57 18.01 16.27
C GLN A 312 -7.15 17.09 15.12
N ARG A 313 -6.03 16.39 15.25
CA ARG A 313 -5.58 15.42 14.26
C ARG A 313 -6.60 14.28 14.09
N LYS A 314 -7.09 13.71 15.19
CA LYS A 314 -8.15 12.68 15.14
C LYS A 314 -9.42 13.21 14.45
N SER A 315 -9.81 14.43 14.72
CA SER A 315 -10.96 15.08 14.07
C SER A 315 -10.77 15.24 12.56
N VAL A 316 -9.60 15.69 12.12
CA VAL A 316 -9.25 15.82 10.69
C VAL A 316 -9.26 14.46 9.99
N ILE A 317 -8.68 13.41 10.62
CA ILE A 317 -8.68 12.05 10.09
C ILE A 317 -10.11 11.49 10.04
N LYS A 318 -10.91 11.72 11.07
CA LYS A 318 -12.32 11.31 11.08
C LYS A 318 -13.09 11.94 9.93
N THR A 319 -12.91 13.24 9.69
CA THR A 319 -13.56 13.95 8.57
C THR A 319 -13.14 13.36 7.22
N LEU A 320 -11.87 12.97 7.05
CA LEU A 320 -11.39 12.27 5.85
C LEU A 320 -12.12 10.92 5.67
N LYS A 321 -12.21 10.13 6.73
CA LYS A 321 -12.89 8.83 6.73
C LYS A 321 -14.37 8.97 6.41
N ASP A 322 -15.05 9.98 6.97
CA ASP A 322 -16.44 10.31 6.66
C ASP A 322 -16.62 10.63 5.16
N LYS A 323 -15.80 11.50 4.60
CA LYS A 323 -15.83 11.81 3.16
C LYS A 323 -15.56 10.59 2.31
N ARG A 324 -14.56 9.78 2.68
CA ARG A 324 -14.23 8.54 1.97
C ARG A 324 -15.42 7.60 1.87
N SER A 325 -16.16 7.41 2.96
CA SER A 325 -17.36 6.55 2.95
C SER A 325 -18.48 7.11 2.07
N VAL A 326 -18.70 8.41 2.12
CA VAL A 326 -19.71 9.06 1.27
C VAL A 326 -19.35 8.91 -0.20
N ILE A 327 -18.09 9.14 -0.57
CA ILE A 327 -17.63 9.03 -1.96
C ILE A 327 -17.65 7.58 -2.44
N PHE A 328 -17.26 6.64 -1.58
CA PHE A 328 -17.27 5.22 -1.89
C PHE A 328 -18.66 4.73 -2.30
N TYR A 329 -19.70 5.25 -1.66
CA TYR A 329 -21.10 4.92 -1.93
C TYR A 329 -21.85 5.99 -2.75
N ASP A 330 -21.13 6.92 -3.39
CA ASP A 330 -21.77 8.04 -4.12
C ASP A 330 -22.69 7.57 -5.26
N GLY A 331 -22.39 6.43 -5.89
CA GLY A 331 -23.22 5.79 -6.89
C GLY A 331 -24.58 5.26 -6.39
N LEU A 332 -24.73 5.11 -5.06
CA LEU A 332 -25.92 4.54 -4.41
C LEU A 332 -26.91 5.58 -3.90
N ARG A 333 -27.01 6.74 -4.47
CA ARG A 333 -27.87 7.85 -3.98
C ARG A 333 -29.38 7.56 -4.05
N GLY A 334 -29.79 6.30 -4.12
CA GLY A 334 -31.19 5.85 -4.07
C GLY A 334 -31.87 6.02 -2.72
N GLY A 335 -33.12 5.56 -2.63
CA GLY A 335 -33.99 5.75 -1.44
C GLY A 335 -33.44 5.08 -0.18
N GLU A 336 -32.93 3.86 -0.27
CA GLU A 336 -32.37 3.12 0.88
C GLU A 336 -31.08 3.75 1.39
N PHE A 337 -30.18 4.16 0.51
CA PHE A 337 -28.95 4.85 0.88
C PHE A 337 -29.23 6.20 1.55
N LYS A 338 -30.19 6.96 1.02
CA LYS A 338 -30.64 8.22 1.66
C LYS A 338 -31.27 7.97 3.02
N ALA A 339 -32.02 6.89 3.20
CA ALA A 339 -32.59 6.50 4.48
C ALA A 339 -31.50 6.09 5.49
N LEU A 340 -30.47 5.36 5.03
CA LEU A 340 -29.31 5.01 5.83
C LEU A 340 -28.51 6.25 6.27
N LEU A 341 -28.32 7.24 5.39
CA LEU A 341 -27.60 8.47 5.73
C LEU A 341 -28.37 9.41 6.67
N LYS A 342 -29.69 9.30 6.76
CA LYS A 342 -30.52 10.17 7.62
C LYS A 342 -30.43 9.81 9.11
N SER A 343 -30.00 8.59 9.45
CA SER A 343 -29.82 8.17 10.82
C SER A 343 -28.32 8.26 11.21
N ASN A 344 -27.98 9.04 12.21
CA ASN A 344 -26.60 9.23 12.68
C ASN A 344 -25.81 7.91 12.92
N PRO A 345 -26.41 6.85 13.49
CA PRO A 345 -25.74 5.57 13.65
C PRO A 345 -25.33 4.93 12.31
N SER A 346 -26.16 5.09 11.27
CA SER A 346 -25.92 4.48 9.97
C SER A 346 -24.74 5.09 9.21
N GLN A 347 -24.52 6.39 9.30
CA GLN A 347 -23.36 7.03 8.69
C GLN A 347 -22.06 6.54 9.35
N LEU A 348 -22.03 6.44 10.67
CA LEU A 348 -20.88 5.93 11.40
C LEU A 348 -20.59 4.46 11.06
N GLN A 349 -21.62 3.67 10.85
CA GLN A 349 -21.48 2.26 10.48
C GLN A 349 -20.99 2.08 9.05
N LEU A 350 -21.48 2.88 8.09
CA LEU A 350 -20.96 2.91 6.73
C LEU A 350 -19.50 3.33 6.69
N GLN A 351 -19.12 4.33 7.49
CA GLN A 351 -17.73 4.74 7.66
C GLN A 351 -16.90 3.57 8.16
N LYS A 352 -17.31 2.94 9.25
CA LYS A 352 -16.60 1.80 9.83
C LYS A 352 -16.45 0.65 8.83
N LEU A 353 -17.50 0.35 8.08
CA LEU A 353 -17.48 -0.68 7.06
C LEU A 353 -16.49 -0.36 5.93
N THR A 354 -16.51 0.88 5.45
CA THR A 354 -15.59 1.35 4.41
C THR A 354 -14.15 1.29 4.90
N ASP A 355 -13.90 1.72 6.14
CA ASP A 355 -12.60 1.66 6.76
C ASP A 355 -12.09 0.21 6.85
N GLU A 356 -12.93 -0.71 7.32
CA GLU A 356 -12.58 -2.13 7.42
C GLU A 356 -12.30 -2.74 6.04
N LEU A 357 -13.09 -2.42 5.00
CA LEU A 357 -12.85 -2.89 3.63
C LEU A 357 -11.51 -2.36 3.09
N ILE A 358 -11.23 -1.08 3.31
CA ILE A 358 -9.99 -0.47 2.82
C ILE A 358 -8.80 -1.03 3.61
N GLU A 359 -8.85 -0.99 4.93
CA GLU A 359 -7.71 -1.34 5.79
C GLU A 359 -7.41 -2.85 5.79
N ARG A 360 -8.46 -3.70 5.79
CA ARG A 360 -8.30 -5.16 5.92
C ARG A 360 -8.33 -5.93 4.60
N VAL A 361 -8.72 -5.27 3.50
CA VAL A 361 -8.77 -5.91 2.18
C VAL A 361 -7.94 -5.13 1.19
N PHE A 362 -8.39 -3.96 0.77
CA PHE A 362 -7.83 -3.27 -0.38
C PHE A 362 -6.41 -2.75 -0.16
N SER A 363 -6.09 -2.27 1.04
CA SER A 363 -4.75 -1.79 1.40
C SER A 363 -3.81 -2.90 1.90
N THR A 364 -4.20 -4.17 1.79
CA THR A 364 -3.31 -5.28 2.15
C THR A 364 -2.36 -5.63 1.01
N VAL A 365 -1.15 -6.01 1.35
CA VAL A 365 -0.16 -6.46 0.35
C VAL A 365 -0.65 -7.69 -0.41
N ALA A 366 -1.36 -8.61 0.24
CA ALA A 366 -1.90 -9.80 -0.39
C ALA A 366 -2.93 -9.46 -1.50
N PHE A 367 -3.84 -8.52 -1.24
CA PHE A 367 -4.82 -8.08 -2.25
C PHE A 367 -4.14 -7.37 -3.41
N GLN A 368 -3.24 -6.42 -3.12
CA GLN A 368 -2.53 -5.65 -4.14
C GLN A 368 -1.62 -6.53 -5.00
N ALA A 369 -0.89 -7.47 -4.39
CA ALA A 369 -0.10 -8.44 -5.13
C ALA A 369 -0.98 -9.35 -6.00
N ALA A 370 -2.13 -9.78 -5.49
CA ALA A 370 -3.06 -10.59 -6.26
C ALA A 370 -3.60 -9.85 -7.49
N LEU A 371 -3.90 -8.54 -7.37
CA LEU A 371 -4.32 -7.71 -8.51
C LEU A 371 -3.27 -7.75 -9.64
N VAL A 372 -2.01 -7.50 -9.30
CA VAL A 372 -0.93 -7.42 -10.28
C VAL A 372 -0.59 -8.80 -10.83
N MET A 373 -0.37 -9.78 -9.96
CA MET A 373 0.07 -11.12 -10.36
C MET A 373 -0.99 -11.89 -11.13
N THR A 374 -2.29 -11.72 -10.81
CA THR A 374 -3.35 -12.36 -11.59
C THR A 374 -3.35 -11.89 -13.03
N PHE A 375 -3.18 -10.60 -13.26
CA PHE A 375 -3.11 -10.06 -14.61
C PHE A 375 -1.89 -10.61 -15.36
N ILE A 376 -0.70 -10.54 -14.76
CA ILE A 376 0.56 -10.97 -15.39
C ILE A 376 0.52 -12.47 -15.72
N ASP A 377 0.24 -13.33 -14.76
CA ASP A 377 0.21 -14.78 -14.96
C ASP A 377 -0.83 -15.19 -16.02
N SER A 378 -1.97 -14.51 -16.05
CA SER A 378 -3.03 -14.82 -17.00
C SER A 378 -2.68 -14.37 -18.43
N THR A 379 -2.06 -13.21 -18.59
CA THR A 379 -1.63 -12.70 -19.90
C THR A 379 -0.46 -13.50 -20.47
N GLU A 380 0.51 -13.89 -19.66
CA GLU A 380 1.57 -14.83 -20.06
C GLU A 380 0.96 -16.15 -20.56
N ALA A 381 -0.01 -16.66 -19.79
CA ALA A 381 -0.72 -17.86 -20.16
C ALA A 381 -1.51 -17.74 -21.47
N ALA A 382 -2.07 -16.58 -21.76
CA ALA A 382 -2.78 -16.30 -23.02
C ALA A 382 -1.82 -16.29 -24.21
N VAL A 383 -0.70 -15.58 -24.10
CA VAL A 383 0.32 -15.52 -25.14
C VAL A 383 0.87 -16.90 -25.49
N GLU A 384 1.21 -17.72 -24.51
CA GLU A 384 1.64 -19.11 -24.73
C GLU A 384 0.55 -19.98 -25.37
N GLY A 385 -0.73 -19.69 -25.08
CA GLY A 385 -1.87 -20.34 -25.71
C GLY A 385 -2.15 -19.87 -27.13
N GLY A 386 -1.39 -18.88 -27.65
CA GLY A 386 -1.56 -18.33 -29.01
C GLY A 386 -2.58 -17.23 -29.12
N SER A 387 -2.96 -16.57 -28.00
CA SER A 387 -3.78 -15.35 -28.06
C SER A 387 -3.04 -14.24 -28.81
N VAL A 388 -3.78 -13.56 -29.69
CA VAL A 388 -3.29 -12.40 -30.46
C VAL A 388 -3.79 -11.08 -29.91
N GLU A 389 -4.55 -11.09 -28.83
CA GLU A 389 -5.06 -9.88 -28.20
C GLU A 389 -3.91 -9.07 -27.58
N SER A 390 -3.95 -7.75 -27.73
CA SER A 390 -2.92 -6.89 -27.18
C SER A 390 -3.01 -6.84 -25.65
N GLN A 391 -1.87 -6.74 -24.99
CA GLN A 391 -1.79 -6.61 -23.53
C GLN A 391 -2.59 -5.41 -23.01
N ASP A 392 -2.56 -4.29 -23.76
CA ASP A 392 -3.30 -3.07 -23.38
C ASP A 392 -4.81 -3.27 -23.40
N ASN A 393 -5.36 -3.97 -24.40
CA ASN A 393 -6.78 -4.29 -24.47
C ASN A 393 -7.21 -5.20 -23.32
N LEU A 394 -6.45 -6.25 -23.08
CA LEU A 394 -6.69 -7.16 -21.96
C LEU A 394 -6.61 -6.43 -20.62
N PHE A 395 -5.67 -5.49 -20.47
CA PHE A 395 -5.54 -4.69 -19.26
C PHE A 395 -6.71 -3.75 -19.03
N ASN A 396 -7.15 -3.05 -20.08
CA ASN A 396 -8.31 -2.17 -20.00
C ASN A 396 -9.59 -2.94 -19.67
N GLU A 397 -9.77 -4.12 -20.27
CA GLU A 397 -10.88 -5.00 -19.95
C GLU A 397 -10.81 -5.50 -18.49
N TYR A 398 -9.64 -5.91 -18.04
CA TYR A 398 -9.39 -6.35 -16.67
C TYR A 398 -9.77 -5.27 -15.65
N VAL A 399 -9.23 -4.05 -15.80
CA VAL A 399 -9.54 -2.91 -14.95
C VAL A 399 -11.03 -2.57 -15.01
N GLY A 400 -11.63 -2.59 -16.20
CA GLY A 400 -13.06 -2.30 -16.40
C GLY A 400 -13.97 -3.28 -15.67
N GLN A 401 -13.68 -4.58 -15.75
CA GLN A 401 -14.50 -5.61 -15.09
C GLN A 401 -14.32 -5.58 -13.56
N LEU A 402 -13.10 -5.35 -13.06
CA LEU A 402 -12.86 -5.17 -11.64
C LEU A 402 -13.59 -3.92 -11.11
N ASN A 403 -13.54 -2.82 -11.84
CA ASN A 403 -14.26 -1.60 -11.45
C ASN A 403 -15.78 -1.82 -11.44
N LYS A 404 -16.32 -2.51 -12.42
CA LYS A 404 -17.75 -2.87 -12.44
C LYS A 404 -18.14 -3.67 -11.19
N PHE A 405 -17.27 -4.54 -10.71
CA PHE A 405 -17.51 -5.32 -9.50
C PHE A 405 -17.36 -4.49 -8.22
N PHE A 406 -16.31 -3.66 -8.12
CA PHE A 406 -16.01 -2.91 -6.89
C PHE A 406 -16.82 -1.63 -6.73
N THR A 407 -17.44 -1.11 -7.81
CA THR A 407 -18.24 0.11 -7.73
C THR A 407 -19.68 -0.23 -7.33
N PRO A 408 -20.16 0.26 -6.19
CA PRO A 408 -21.57 0.11 -5.83
C PRO A 408 -22.43 1.03 -6.71
N ILE A 409 -23.32 0.49 -7.51
CA ILE A 409 -24.15 1.24 -8.47
C ILE A 409 -25.66 1.13 -8.23
N LYS A 410 -26.09 0.22 -7.37
CA LYS A 410 -27.50 -0.06 -7.05
C LYS A 410 -27.70 -0.08 -5.53
N ASP A 411 -28.89 0.28 -5.08
CA ASP A 411 -29.21 0.25 -3.64
C ASP A 411 -28.93 -1.11 -2.98
N ALA A 412 -29.16 -2.21 -3.70
CA ALA A 412 -28.84 -3.56 -3.25
C ALA A 412 -27.31 -3.83 -3.12
N ASP A 413 -26.47 -2.98 -3.69
CA ASP A 413 -25.02 -3.16 -3.65
C ASP A 413 -24.38 -2.60 -2.35
N VAL A 414 -25.13 -1.92 -1.49
CA VAL A 414 -24.62 -1.37 -0.22
C VAL A 414 -23.92 -2.46 0.62
N THR A 415 -24.51 -3.64 0.65
CA THR A 415 -23.99 -4.76 1.45
C THR A 415 -23.09 -5.71 0.66
N ARG A 416 -23.14 -5.67 -0.69
CA ARG A 416 -22.50 -6.67 -1.55
C ARG A 416 -21.02 -6.89 -1.24
N LEU A 417 -20.22 -5.84 -1.20
CA LEU A 417 -18.78 -5.99 -0.93
C LEU A 417 -18.51 -6.50 0.47
N ALA A 418 -19.29 -6.04 1.45
CA ALA A 418 -19.19 -6.57 2.80
C ALA A 418 -19.59 -8.06 2.86
N ASP A 419 -20.66 -8.44 2.19
CA ASP A 419 -21.12 -9.82 2.12
C ASP A 419 -20.07 -10.72 1.44
N VAL A 420 -19.38 -10.20 0.43
CA VAL A 420 -18.32 -10.94 -0.25
C VAL A 420 -17.12 -11.11 0.67
N PHE A 421 -16.61 -10.05 1.29
CA PHE A 421 -15.33 -10.09 1.98
C PHE A 421 -15.43 -10.41 3.48
N MET A 422 -16.46 -9.94 4.17
CA MET A 422 -16.46 -9.86 5.64
C MET A 422 -17.63 -10.57 6.31
N GLY A 423 -18.75 -10.72 5.64
CA GLY A 423 -19.97 -11.26 6.21
C GLY A 423 -21.19 -10.42 5.89
N LYS A 424 -22.39 -10.95 6.21
CA LYS A 424 -23.65 -10.32 5.85
C LYS A 424 -23.93 -9.11 6.73
N LEU A 425 -24.19 -7.97 6.11
CA LEU A 425 -24.73 -6.81 6.82
C LEU A 425 -26.23 -7.00 7.03
N ILE A 426 -26.63 -6.93 8.29
CA ILE A 426 -28.04 -6.99 8.70
C ILE A 426 -28.40 -5.63 9.26
N LEU A 427 -29.49 -5.04 8.75
CA LEU A 427 -30.10 -3.87 9.33
C LEU A 427 -31.11 -4.34 10.39
N GLN A 428 -30.74 -4.24 11.65
CA GLN A 428 -31.59 -4.60 12.77
C GLN A 428 -31.80 -3.36 13.63
N ASP A 429 -33.06 -2.97 13.82
CA ASP A 429 -33.47 -1.77 14.58
C ASP A 429 -32.76 -0.47 14.13
N GLY A 430 -32.51 -0.33 12.83
CA GLY A 430 -31.80 0.82 12.25
C GLY A 430 -30.29 0.79 12.44
N VAL A 431 -29.74 -0.30 12.95
CA VAL A 431 -28.30 -0.51 13.17
C VAL A 431 -27.77 -1.54 12.19
N LEU A 432 -26.78 -1.15 11.37
CA LEU A 432 -26.05 -2.07 10.50
C LEU A 432 -25.06 -2.88 11.36
N THR A 433 -25.32 -4.17 11.50
CA THR A 433 -24.42 -5.11 12.18
C THR A 433 -23.86 -6.11 11.19
N LEU A 434 -22.58 -6.43 11.34
CA LEU A 434 -21.94 -7.49 10.59
C LEU A 434 -22.31 -8.82 11.25
N ALA A 435 -23.23 -9.56 10.67
CA ALA A 435 -23.57 -10.89 11.14
C ALA A 435 -22.57 -11.91 10.62
N PRO A 436 -22.11 -12.85 11.45
CA PRO A 436 -21.35 -13.99 10.95
C PRO A 436 -22.18 -14.70 9.87
N THR A 437 -21.61 -14.83 8.68
CA THR A 437 -22.16 -15.69 7.63
C THR A 437 -21.19 -16.82 7.39
N ASN A 438 -21.71 -17.97 7.01
CA ASN A 438 -20.86 -19.10 6.63
C ASN A 438 -20.44 -19.03 5.16
N THR A 439 -20.66 -17.90 4.50
CA THR A 439 -20.56 -17.73 3.04
C THR A 439 -19.82 -16.48 2.58
N SER A 440 -19.07 -15.81 3.46
CA SER A 440 -18.15 -14.74 3.04
C SER A 440 -16.82 -15.31 2.56
N PHE A 441 -16.01 -14.50 1.87
CA PHE A 441 -14.63 -14.84 1.53
C PHE A 441 -13.83 -15.30 2.76
N ARG A 442 -14.05 -14.61 3.87
CA ARG A 442 -13.44 -14.94 5.14
C ARG A 442 -13.81 -16.33 5.64
N ASP A 443 -15.09 -16.70 5.51
CA ASP A 443 -15.56 -18.00 6.00
C ASP A 443 -15.15 -19.14 5.07
N ILE A 444 -15.21 -18.93 3.77
CA ILE A 444 -14.98 -19.97 2.75
C ILE A 444 -13.50 -20.11 2.43
N VAL A 445 -12.81 -19.03 2.13
CA VAL A 445 -11.44 -19.05 1.60
C VAL A 445 -10.39 -18.76 2.65
N HIS A 446 -10.64 -17.78 3.53
CA HIS A 446 -9.68 -17.33 4.52
C HIS A 446 -10.33 -17.03 5.88
N PRO A 447 -10.40 -18.00 6.81
CA PRO A 447 -11.06 -17.83 8.11
C PRO A 447 -10.25 -16.98 9.11
N GLY A 448 -9.05 -16.55 8.75
CA GLY A 448 -8.22 -15.70 9.61
C GLY A 448 -8.68 -14.25 9.68
N LEU A 449 -8.14 -13.50 10.64
CA LEU A 449 -8.41 -12.06 10.78
C LEU A 449 -7.61 -11.23 9.76
N GLU A 450 -6.38 -11.64 9.48
CA GLU A 450 -5.45 -10.95 8.59
C GLU A 450 -4.82 -11.93 7.60
N MET A 451 -4.80 -11.55 6.34
CA MET A 451 -4.16 -12.32 5.30
C MET A 451 -2.68 -11.97 5.21
N GLN A 452 -1.82 -12.98 5.32
CA GLN A 452 -0.39 -12.79 5.18
C GLN A 452 -0.01 -12.48 3.72
N PRO A 453 1.11 -11.79 3.47
CA PRO A 453 1.53 -11.44 2.11
C PRO A 453 1.59 -12.63 1.14
N ASP A 454 2.09 -13.75 1.60
CA ASP A 454 2.25 -14.98 0.81
C ASP A 454 0.94 -15.79 0.61
N GLU A 455 -0.17 -15.31 1.16
CA GLU A 455 -1.51 -15.85 0.94
C GLU A 455 -2.28 -15.15 -0.20
N TRP A 456 -1.62 -14.25 -0.95
CA TRP A 456 -2.21 -13.56 -2.10
C TRP A 456 -2.87 -14.50 -3.14
N PRO A 457 -2.48 -15.78 -3.33
CA PRO A 457 -3.16 -16.67 -4.25
C PRO A 457 -4.65 -16.88 -3.93
N ARG A 458 -5.07 -16.67 -2.70
CA ARG A 458 -6.47 -16.74 -2.30
C ARG A 458 -7.29 -15.58 -2.88
N TYR A 459 -6.74 -14.36 -2.89
CA TYR A 459 -7.36 -13.23 -3.57
C TYR A 459 -7.31 -13.38 -5.09
N ARG A 460 -6.27 -14.03 -5.64
CA ARG A 460 -6.23 -14.39 -7.06
C ARG A 460 -7.46 -15.18 -7.47
N TYR A 461 -7.87 -16.17 -6.69
CA TYR A 461 -9.11 -16.92 -6.93
C TYR A 461 -10.32 -15.96 -7.05
N LEU A 462 -10.51 -15.05 -6.11
CA LEU A 462 -11.61 -14.08 -6.17
C LEU A 462 -11.56 -13.23 -7.45
N ILE A 463 -10.38 -12.75 -7.82
CA ILE A 463 -10.19 -11.94 -9.02
C ILE A 463 -10.55 -12.74 -10.28
N LEU A 464 -10.18 -14.02 -10.34
CA LEU A 464 -10.55 -14.92 -11.44
C LEU A 464 -12.07 -15.22 -11.49
N GLU A 465 -12.76 -15.14 -10.36
CA GLU A 465 -14.23 -15.20 -10.36
C GLU A 465 -14.88 -13.95 -10.96
N ILE A 466 -14.25 -12.79 -10.84
CA ILE A 466 -14.74 -11.51 -11.35
C ILE A 466 -14.38 -11.36 -12.83
N TRP A 467 -13.15 -11.67 -13.21
CA TRP A 467 -12.66 -11.44 -14.56
C TRP A 467 -13.14 -12.49 -15.57
N ARG A 468 -13.83 -12.04 -16.58
CA ARG A 468 -14.37 -12.84 -17.70
C ARG A 468 -13.89 -12.21 -19.01
N PRO A 469 -12.67 -12.52 -19.48
CA PRO A 469 -12.12 -11.90 -20.69
C PRO A 469 -12.92 -12.29 -21.94
N ALA A 470 -12.96 -11.36 -22.91
CA ALA A 470 -13.58 -11.59 -24.21
C ALA A 470 -12.71 -12.49 -25.12
N ASP A 471 -11.39 -12.49 -24.92
CA ASP A 471 -10.50 -13.40 -25.62
C ASP A 471 -10.83 -14.86 -25.30
N LYS A 472 -11.15 -15.65 -26.34
CA LYS A 472 -11.63 -17.02 -26.17
C LYS A 472 -10.61 -17.96 -25.55
N ILE A 473 -9.32 -17.83 -25.95
CA ILE A 473 -8.23 -18.69 -25.47
C ILE A 473 -8.04 -18.43 -23.98
N LEU A 474 -7.97 -17.16 -23.59
CA LEU A 474 -7.84 -16.77 -22.20
C LEU A 474 -9.08 -17.16 -21.38
N ALA A 475 -10.29 -16.95 -21.93
CA ALA A 475 -11.56 -17.28 -21.27
C ALA A 475 -11.67 -18.76 -20.94
N GLU A 476 -11.33 -19.66 -21.88
CA GLU A 476 -11.32 -21.12 -21.67
C GLU A 476 -10.31 -21.52 -20.60
N LYS A 477 -9.11 -20.94 -20.67
CA LYS A 477 -8.04 -21.21 -19.71
C LYS A 477 -8.41 -20.76 -18.29
N LEU A 478 -8.93 -19.53 -18.12
CA LEU A 478 -9.38 -19.04 -16.83
C LEU A 478 -10.63 -19.78 -16.32
N SER A 479 -11.48 -20.31 -17.22
CA SER A 479 -12.61 -21.15 -16.82
C SER A 479 -12.16 -22.46 -16.20
N SER A 480 -11.24 -23.17 -16.87
CA SER A 480 -10.67 -24.41 -16.36
C SER A 480 -9.95 -24.20 -15.03
N GLU A 481 -9.23 -23.10 -14.90
CA GLU A 481 -8.55 -22.74 -13.65
C GLU A 481 -9.55 -22.43 -12.52
N ARG A 482 -10.63 -21.71 -12.79
CA ARG A 482 -11.69 -21.46 -11.80
C ARG A 482 -12.30 -22.76 -11.27
N GLU A 483 -12.60 -23.71 -12.15
CA GLU A 483 -13.13 -25.01 -11.76
C GLU A 483 -12.18 -25.77 -10.83
N LEU A 484 -10.89 -25.78 -11.16
CA LEU A 484 -9.86 -26.37 -10.31
C LEU A 484 -9.79 -25.69 -8.93
N LEU A 485 -9.79 -24.37 -8.91
CA LEU A 485 -9.74 -23.58 -7.67
C LEU A 485 -11.00 -23.77 -6.83
N ARG A 486 -12.18 -23.83 -7.44
CA ARG A 486 -13.44 -24.14 -6.76
C ARG A 486 -13.42 -25.51 -6.08
N ALA A 487 -12.91 -26.53 -6.77
CA ALA A 487 -12.75 -27.85 -6.18
C ALA A 487 -11.79 -27.85 -4.97
N GLN A 488 -10.68 -27.11 -5.05
CA GLN A 488 -9.75 -26.95 -3.93
C GLN A 488 -10.38 -26.20 -2.74
N ILE A 489 -11.21 -25.21 -3.00
CA ILE A 489 -11.94 -24.47 -1.96
C ILE A 489 -12.96 -25.37 -1.27
N GLN A 490 -13.69 -26.18 -2.03
CA GLN A 490 -14.65 -27.14 -1.47
C GLN A 490 -13.96 -28.15 -0.56
N GLU A 491 -12.82 -28.69 -0.98
CA GLU A 491 -12.00 -29.61 -0.17
C GLU A 491 -11.45 -28.91 1.09
N LEU A 492 -10.96 -27.67 0.96
CA LEU A 492 -10.49 -26.90 2.12
C LEU A 492 -11.61 -26.67 3.13
N GLN A 493 -12.80 -26.32 2.65
CA GLN A 493 -13.97 -26.09 3.51
C GLN A 493 -14.45 -27.40 4.15
N TYR A 494 -14.44 -28.51 3.40
CA TYR A 494 -14.77 -29.83 3.94
C TYR A 494 -13.86 -30.19 5.11
N ARG A 495 -12.54 -30.09 4.95
CA ARG A 495 -11.58 -30.41 6.01
C ARG A 495 -11.79 -29.57 7.27
N ARG A 496 -12.08 -28.28 7.13
CA ARG A 496 -12.38 -27.42 8.28
C ARG A 496 -13.63 -27.84 9.04
N LEU A 497 -14.70 -28.13 8.30
CA LEU A 497 -15.95 -28.57 8.93
C LEU A 497 -15.78 -29.96 9.58
N GLU A 498 -15.00 -30.82 8.96
CA GLU A 498 -14.64 -32.13 9.53
C GLU A 498 -13.85 -31.96 10.83
N GLU A 499 -12.81 -31.15 10.86
CA GLU A 499 -12.03 -30.86 12.07
C GLU A 499 -12.89 -30.24 13.17
N GLN A 500 -13.79 -29.33 12.83
CA GLN A 500 -14.73 -28.75 13.78
C GLN A 500 -15.65 -29.83 14.34
N ARG A 501 -16.21 -30.69 13.50
CA ARG A 501 -17.13 -31.73 13.90
C ARG A 501 -16.47 -32.83 14.74
N LEU A 502 -15.21 -33.18 14.42
CA LEU A 502 -14.39 -34.09 15.25
C LEU A 502 -14.24 -33.54 16.68
N LYS A 503 -13.96 -32.25 16.80
CA LYS A 503 -13.85 -31.59 18.12
C LYS A 503 -15.18 -31.54 18.87
N GLU A 504 -16.27 -31.23 18.17
CA GLU A 504 -17.61 -31.17 18.78
C GLU A 504 -18.07 -32.53 19.33
N LEU A 505 -17.79 -33.60 18.58
CA LEU A 505 -18.16 -34.97 18.97
C LEU A 505 -17.11 -35.64 19.86
N ASN A 506 -15.95 -35.01 20.05
CA ASN A 506 -14.81 -35.56 20.80
C ASN A 506 -14.40 -36.98 20.31
N VAL A 507 -14.33 -37.14 18.97
CA VAL A 507 -13.94 -38.40 18.31
C VAL A 507 -12.70 -38.19 17.45
N VAL A 508 -11.97 -39.27 17.16
CA VAL A 508 -10.77 -39.22 16.33
C VAL A 508 -11.13 -39.37 14.84
N GLU A 509 -12.23 -40.04 14.54
CA GLU A 509 -12.75 -40.24 13.19
C GLU A 509 -14.27 -40.06 13.19
N LEU A 510 -14.81 -39.42 12.14
CA LEU A 510 -16.26 -39.25 11.99
C LEU A 510 -16.92 -40.53 11.47
N PRO A 511 -18.09 -40.89 11.98
CA PRO A 511 -18.97 -41.88 11.37
C PRO A 511 -19.33 -41.48 9.93
N GLU A 512 -19.58 -42.47 9.05
CA GLU A 512 -19.87 -42.22 7.64
C GLU A 512 -21.10 -41.30 7.43
N GLU A 513 -22.12 -41.43 8.25
CA GLU A 513 -23.28 -40.54 8.20
C GLU A 513 -22.93 -39.07 8.48
N GLU A 514 -22.04 -38.82 9.44
CA GLU A 514 -21.57 -37.46 9.75
C GLU A 514 -20.61 -36.94 8.67
N LYS A 515 -19.76 -37.77 8.06
CA LYS A 515 -18.94 -37.40 6.90
C LYS A 515 -19.82 -36.91 5.73
N ILE A 516 -20.92 -37.62 5.44
CA ILE A 516 -21.86 -37.26 4.39
C ILE A 516 -22.52 -35.91 4.71
N LYS A 517 -22.96 -35.68 5.94
CA LYS A 517 -23.53 -34.40 6.38
C LYS A 517 -22.55 -33.24 6.25
N VAL A 518 -21.30 -33.45 6.67
CA VAL A 518 -20.23 -32.44 6.56
C VAL A 518 -19.94 -32.12 5.10
N ARG A 519 -19.87 -33.12 4.20
CA ARG A 519 -19.68 -32.92 2.76
C ARG A 519 -20.82 -32.13 2.14
N SER A 520 -22.06 -32.49 2.45
CA SER A 520 -23.25 -31.79 1.95
C SER A 520 -23.28 -30.32 2.44
N SER A 521 -22.96 -30.09 3.71
CA SER A 521 -22.87 -28.74 4.25
C SER A 521 -21.75 -27.90 3.61
N SER A 522 -20.58 -28.49 3.38
CA SER A 522 -19.48 -27.85 2.68
C SER A 522 -19.85 -27.47 1.26
N ALA A 523 -20.43 -28.40 0.50
CA ALA A 523 -20.87 -28.14 -0.86
C ALA A 523 -21.90 -27.00 -0.91
N SER A 524 -22.95 -27.06 -0.08
CA SER A 524 -23.99 -26.03 -0.04
C SER A 524 -23.42 -24.62 0.25
N ARG A 525 -22.51 -24.49 1.21
CA ARG A 525 -21.85 -23.22 1.53
C ARG A 525 -21.01 -22.70 0.36
N CYS A 526 -20.25 -23.57 -0.29
CA CYS A 526 -19.46 -23.19 -1.45
C CYS A 526 -20.32 -22.82 -2.65
N ASP A 527 -21.39 -23.56 -2.91
CA ASP A 527 -22.32 -23.26 -4.02
C ASP A 527 -23.03 -21.92 -3.81
N GLU A 528 -23.43 -21.60 -2.59
CA GLU A 528 -23.96 -20.27 -2.27
C GLU A 528 -22.92 -19.17 -2.53
N TRP A 529 -21.66 -19.38 -2.14
CA TRP A 529 -20.57 -18.46 -2.43
C TRP A 529 -20.34 -18.29 -3.93
N PHE A 530 -20.19 -19.39 -4.68
CA PHE A 530 -19.93 -19.37 -6.12
C PHE A 530 -21.08 -18.71 -6.90
N SER A 531 -22.33 -18.86 -6.47
CA SER A 531 -23.50 -18.28 -7.11
C SER A 531 -23.48 -16.75 -7.15
N ARG A 532 -22.75 -16.11 -6.25
CA ARG A 532 -22.60 -14.65 -6.19
C ARG A 532 -21.87 -14.07 -7.39
N PHE A 533 -21.06 -14.87 -8.08
CA PHE A 533 -20.29 -14.49 -9.25
C PHE A 533 -20.88 -15.00 -10.56
N ALA A 534 -21.94 -15.81 -10.51
CA ALA A 534 -22.59 -16.38 -11.71
C ALA A 534 -23.48 -15.39 -12.46
N LYS A 535 -23.76 -14.23 -11.88
CA LYS A 535 -24.55 -13.13 -12.44
C LYS A 535 -23.63 -12.02 -12.92
#